data_f7539d904f90ba904231fae0aa592ada
#
_entry.id   f7539d904f90ba904231fae0aa592ada
#
_cell.length_a   1.000
_cell.length_b   1.000
_cell.length_c   1.000
_cell.angle_alpha   90.00
_cell.angle_beta   90.00
_cell.angle_gamma   90.00
#
_symmetry.space_group_name_H-M   'P 1'
#
loop_
_entity.id
_entity.type
_entity.pdbx_description
1 polymer ?
#
loop_
_entity_poly.entity_id
_entity_poly.type
_entity_poly.pdbx_seq_one_letter_code
_entity_poly.pdbx_strand_id
1 'polypeptide(L)'
;KSVNRIVGEDHSEQVDETPPVDEDPETGKETVGGESPDEENDPTPPEKTIEEAIKYIEGQELPEEPTYVDGLLIANKRNPLPSTFAPGESSEARSAFDEMAAAALLEDYRLIAFSTYRSYDRQVELYNGYVARDGVEEADRYSARPGYSEHQTGLAFDIGEVNKEQHWASTSFAETEAGKWLAENAHLYGFIMRYPEGKEFVTGYMYESWHFRYVGKEIAKDIYSGNGTLEEYLGL
;
A
#
# COMPACT_ATOMS: atom_id res chain seq x y z
N LYS A 1 51.18 -12.35 -13.80
CA LYS A 1 50.22 -12.45 -12.68
C LYS A 1 48.99 -11.65 -13.12
N SER A 2 48.01 -12.37 -13.64
CA SER A 2 46.74 -11.82 -14.12
C SER A 2 45.79 -11.70 -12.96
N VAL A 3 45.16 -10.53 -12.79
CA VAL A 3 44.10 -10.28 -11.84
C VAL A 3 42.78 -10.39 -12.63
N ASN A 4 42.01 -11.43 -12.39
CA ASN A 4 40.66 -11.59 -12.91
C ASN A 4 39.73 -10.62 -12.23
N ARG A 5 39.15 -9.74 -13.03
CA ARG A 5 38.06 -8.83 -12.63
C ARG A 5 36.75 -9.59 -12.84
N ILE A 6 36.11 -9.99 -11.78
CA ILE A 6 34.76 -10.56 -11.82
C ILE A 6 33.79 -9.39 -12.01
N VAL A 7 33.17 -9.32 -13.17
CA VAL A 7 32.04 -8.42 -13.45
C VAL A 7 30.80 -9.11 -12.86
N GLY A 8 30.23 -8.55 -11.82
CA GLY A 8 28.95 -8.97 -11.30
C GLY A 8 27.84 -8.54 -12.26
N GLU A 9 27.17 -9.49 -12.84
CA GLU A 9 25.93 -9.26 -13.59
C GLU A 9 24.82 -8.94 -12.59
N ASP A 10 24.26 -7.75 -12.77
CA ASP A 10 23.06 -7.26 -12.07
C ASP A 10 21.84 -8.01 -12.62
N HIS A 11 21.40 -9.04 -11.91
CA HIS A 11 20.13 -9.70 -12.16
C HIS A 11 19.09 -9.18 -11.19
N SER A 12 18.55 -8.00 -11.50
CA SER A 12 17.26 -7.60 -10.96
C SER A 12 16.14 -8.29 -11.76
N GLU A 13 15.98 -9.59 -11.59
CA GLU A 13 14.74 -10.28 -12.01
C GLU A 13 13.64 -9.86 -11.03
N GLN A 14 12.74 -8.98 -11.51
CA GLN A 14 11.47 -8.73 -10.85
C GLN A 14 10.66 -10.02 -10.84
N VAL A 15 10.46 -10.57 -9.66
CA VAL A 15 9.62 -11.74 -9.47
C VAL A 15 8.17 -11.33 -9.69
N ASP A 16 7.55 -11.86 -10.73
CA ASP A 16 6.14 -11.68 -11.07
C ASP A 16 5.31 -12.66 -10.24
N GLU A 17 5.01 -12.29 -8.98
CA GLU A 17 4.19 -13.14 -8.12
C GLU A 17 2.78 -12.59 -7.98
N THR A 18 1.84 -13.37 -8.49
CA THR A 18 0.41 -13.21 -8.23
C THR A 18 0.11 -13.60 -6.78
N PRO A 19 -0.65 -12.81 -6.02
CA PRO A 19 -1.03 -13.17 -4.65
C PRO A 19 -1.88 -14.45 -4.61
N PRO A 20 -1.68 -15.31 -3.60
CA PRO A 20 -2.55 -16.46 -3.36
C PRO A 20 -3.97 -16.01 -3.02
N VAL A 21 -4.95 -16.73 -3.53
CA VAL A 21 -6.37 -16.53 -3.22
C VAL A 21 -6.63 -17.23 -1.88
N ASP A 22 -6.99 -16.46 -0.84
CA ASP A 22 -7.49 -17.04 0.41
C ASP A 22 -8.89 -17.60 0.18
N GLU A 23 -9.08 -18.90 0.47
CA GLU A 23 -10.39 -19.55 0.48
C GLU A 23 -11.19 -19.09 1.72
N ASP A 24 -12.42 -18.65 1.46
CA ASP A 24 -13.39 -18.17 2.44
C ASP A 24 -13.87 -19.33 3.36
N PRO A 25 -13.83 -19.21 4.69
CA PRO A 25 -14.44 -20.22 5.57
C PRO A 25 -15.92 -19.89 5.82
N GLU A 26 -16.72 -20.90 5.60
CA GLU A 26 -18.18 -20.97 5.72
C GLU A 26 -18.78 -20.38 7.02
N THR A 27 -19.95 -19.80 6.82
CA THR A 27 -20.87 -19.23 7.80
C THR A 27 -21.35 -20.21 8.85
N GLY A 28 -21.17 -19.87 10.13
CA GLY A 28 -21.91 -20.44 11.26
C GLY A 28 -22.80 -19.39 11.92
N LYS A 29 -24.10 -19.49 11.77
CA LYS A 29 -25.11 -18.73 12.53
C LYS A 29 -25.18 -19.23 13.95
N GLU A 30 -25.13 -18.36 14.94
CA GLU A 30 -25.92 -18.52 16.16
C GLU A 30 -26.34 -17.18 16.76
N THR A 31 -27.60 -17.04 17.01
CA THR A 31 -28.31 -15.93 17.64
C THR A 31 -28.31 -16.08 19.15
N VAL A 32 -27.90 -15.07 19.92
CA VAL A 32 -28.45 -14.86 21.27
C VAL A 32 -28.51 -13.36 21.55
N GLY A 33 -29.69 -12.88 21.93
CA GLY A 33 -29.96 -11.51 22.29
C GLY A 33 -29.41 -11.12 23.68
N GLY A 34 -29.13 -9.83 23.84
CA GLY A 34 -28.79 -9.19 25.10
C GLY A 34 -28.79 -7.68 24.93
N GLU A 35 -29.87 -7.04 25.34
CA GLU A 35 -29.97 -5.58 25.45
C GLU A 35 -28.99 -5.04 26.49
N SER A 36 -28.30 -3.95 26.18
CA SER A 36 -27.72 -3.02 27.16
C SER A 36 -27.47 -1.64 26.54
N PRO A 37 -27.43 -0.55 27.35
CA PRO A 37 -28.06 0.71 26.98
C PRO A 37 -27.07 1.77 26.49
N ASP A 38 -27.63 2.75 25.77
CA ASP A 38 -27.13 4.11 25.55
C ASP A 38 -25.68 4.27 25.05
N GLU A 39 -25.47 4.04 23.74
CA GLU A 39 -24.34 4.63 23.02
C GLU A 39 -24.74 6.02 22.53
N GLU A 40 -23.97 7.01 22.98
CA GLU A 40 -24.01 8.39 22.50
C GLU A 40 -23.85 8.40 20.97
N ASN A 41 -24.77 9.08 20.37
CA ASN A 41 -24.97 9.27 18.95
C ASN A 41 -23.82 10.11 18.36
N ASP A 42 -22.68 9.47 18.05
CA ASP A 42 -21.66 10.04 17.17
C ASP A 42 -22.24 9.98 15.75
N PRO A 43 -22.34 11.10 15.01
CA PRO A 43 -22.98 11.11 13.71
C PRO A 43 -22.14 10.30 12.72
N THR A 44 -22.53 9.06 12.49
CA THR A 44 -22.02 8.26 11.39
C THR A 44 -22.18 9.07 10.11
N PRO A 45 -21.11 9.32 9.32
CA PRO A 45 -21.24 10.00 8.03
C PRO A 45 -22.31 9.30 7.19
N PRO A 46 -23.13 10.03 6.42
CA PRO A 46 -24.20 9.41 5.66
C PRO A 46 -23.61 8.36 4.70
N GLU A 47 -24.21 7.17 4.68
CA GLU A 47 -23.79 6.00 3.89
C GLU A 47 -23.42 6.31 2.42
N LYS A 48 -24.04 7.30 1.81
CA LYS A 48 -23.74 7.78 0.46
C LYS A 48 -22.33 8.37 0.28
N THR A 49 -21.77 8.99 1.31
CA THR A 49 -20.42 9.58 1.26
C THR A 49 -19.33 8.53 1.31
N ILE A 50 -19.58 7.41 1.99
CA ILE A 50 -18.64 6.29 2.10
C ILE A 50 -18.54 5.54 0.77
N GLU A 51 -19.68 5.19 0.15
CA GLU A 51 -19.68 4.54 -1.17
C GLU A 51 -19.06 5.39 -2.28
N GLU A 52 -19.16 6.72 -2.21
CA GLU A 52 -18.58 7.61 -3.21
C GLU A 52 -17.06 7.78 -3.04
N ALA A 53 -16.54 7.74 -1.82
CA ALA A 53 -15.11 7.92 -1.54
C ALA A 53 -14.26 6.74 -2.04
N ILE A 54 -14.82 5.53 -2.04
CA ILE A 54 -14.11 4.29 -2.41
C ILE A 54 -14.20 3.94 -3.90
N LYS A 55 -14.98 4.68 -4.70
CA LYS A 55 -15.18 4.40 -6.14
C LYS A 55 -14.37 5.35 -7.02
N TYR A 56 -13.95 4.84 -8.15
CA TYR A 56 -13.43 5.69 -9.23
C TYR A 56 -14.52 6.63 -9.73
N ILE A 57 -14.14 7.84 -10.12
CA ILE A 57 -15.07 8.76 -10.81
C ILE A 57 -15.25 8.25 -12.23
N GLU A 58 -16.49 7.94 -12.60
CA GLU A 58 -16.80 7.45 -13.94
C GLU A 58 -16.48 8.53 -15.00
N GLY A 59 -15.75 8.13 -16.04
CA GLY A 59 -15.34 9.03 -17.11
C GLY A 59 -14.28 10.05 -16.72
N GLN A 60 -13.63 9.92 -15.56
CA GLN A 60 -12.51 10.78 -15.19
C GLN A 60 -11.33 10.55 -16.14
N GLU A 61 -10.88 11.63 -16.79
CA GLU A 61 -9.66 11.63 -17.58
C GLU A 61 -8.43 11.77 -16.66
N LEU A 62 -7.29 11.23 -17.11
CA LEU A 62 -6.03 11.42 -16.40
C LEU A 62 -5.59 12.88 -16.54
N PRO A 63 -5.07 13.51 -15.48
CA PRO A 63 -4.65 14.90 -15.51
C PRO A 63 -3.37 15.10 -16.32
N GLU A 64 -3.04 16.34 -16.65
CA GLU A 64 -1.75 16.71 -17.24
C GLU A 64 -0.65 16.84 -16.19
N GLU A 65 -1.01 17.19 -14.94
CA GLU A 65 -0.11 17.39 -13.82
C GLU A 65 -0.55 16.55 -12.61
N PRO A 66 0.38 16.03 -11.80
CA PRO A 66 0.06 15.30 -10.57
C PRO A 66 -0.55 16.22 -9.51
N THR A 67 -1.41 15.67 -8.65
CA THR A 67 -2.04 16.42 -7.56
C THR A 67 -1.15 16.41 -6.32
N TYR A 68 -0.95 17.60 -5.73
CA TYR A 68 -0.32 17.78 -4.43
C TYR A 68 -1.30 18.44 -3.47
N VAL A 69 -1.39 17.91 -2.24
CA VAL A 69 -2.16 18.48 -1.14
C VAL A 69 -1.19 18.70 0.03
N ASP A 70 -1.11 19.93 0.52
CA ASP A 70 -0.17 20.35 1.57
C ASP A 70 1.30 19.93 1.29
N GLY A 71 1.68 19.95 0.00
CA GLY A 71 3.02 19.56 -0.45
C GLY A 71 3.24 18.06 -0.63
N LEU A 72 2.26 17.23 -0.30
CA LEU A 72 2.31 15.78 -0.51
C LEU A 72 1.69 15.39 -1.85
N LEU A 73 2.43 14.59 -2.61
CA LEU A 73 1.96 13.98 -3.84
C LEU A 73 0.90 12.93 -3.52
N ILE A 74 -0.29 13.03 -4.12
CA ILE A 74 -1.40 12.12 -3.90
C ILE A 74 -1.66 11.27 -5.13
N ALA A 75 -1.85 9.98 -4.90
CA ALA A 75 -2.36 9.02 -5.88
C ALA A 75 -3.35 8.10 -5.18
N ASN A 76 -4.61 8.16 -5.55
CA ASN A 76 -5.70 7.30 -5.07
C ASN A 76 -6.83 7.26 -6.10
N LYS A 77 -7.94 6.58 -5.82
CA LYS A 77 -9.07 6.42 -6.76
C LYS A 77 -9.71 7.72 -7.24
N ARG A 78 -9.46 8.83 -6.55
CA ARG A 78 -10.02 10.14 -6.89
C ARG A 78 -8.99 11.11 -7.46
N ASN A 79 -7.72 10.86 -7.21
CA ASN A 79 -6.60 11.70 -7.64
C ASN A 79 -5.63 10.89 -8.49
N PRO A 80 -5.92 10.72 -9.80
CA PRO A 80 -5.01 10.01 -10.70
C PRO A 80 -3.77 10.83 -11.02
N LEU A 81 -2.75 10.13 -11.45
CA LEU A 81 -1.50 10.69 -11.99
C LEU A 81 -1.56 10.75 -13.52
N PRO A 82 -0.81 11.67 -14.15
CA PRO A 82 -0.61 11.63 -15.59
C PRO A 82 -0.01 10.30 -16.04
N SER A 83 -0.43 9.78 -17.20
CA SER A 83 0.18 8.57 -17.77
C SER A 83 1.68 8.74 -18.07
N THR A 84 2.12 9.98 -18.29
CA THR A 84 3.51 10.36 -18.56
C THR A 84 4.34 10.60 -17.29
N PHE A 85 3.71 10.59 -16.10
CA PHE A 85 4.41 10.82 -14.84
C PHE A 85 5.29 9.62 -14.50
N ALA A 86 6.60 9.78 -14.62
CA ALA A 86 7.58 8.71 -14.49
C ALA A 86 8.83 9.16 -13.71
N PRO A 87 8.69 9.49 -12.41
CA PRO A 87 9.80 10.01 -11.61
C PRO A 87 10.86 8.94 -11.28
N GLY A 88 10.54 7.66 -11.42
CA GLY A 88 11.34 6.56 -10.89
C GLY A 88 11.19 6.40 -9.39
N GLU A 89 11.96 5.50 -8.80
CA GLU A 89 12.01 5.31 -7.34
C GLU A 89 12.63 6.53 -6.66
N SER A 90 12.00 7.00 -5.58
CA SER A 90 12.53 8.10 -4.76
C SER A 90 13.80 7.67 -4.02
N SER A 91 14.91 8.36 -4.29
CA SER A 91 16.17 8.11 -3.58
C SER A 91 16.09 8.42 -2.08
N GLU A 92 15.26 9.38 -1.69
CA GLU A 92 15.01 9.72 -0.29
C GLU A 92 14.25 8.59 0.41
N ALA A 93 13.16 8.09 -0.21
CA ALA A 93 12.42 6.95 0.33
C ALA A 93 13.29 5.68 0.39
N ARG A 94 14.16 5.45 -0.62
CA ARG A 94 15.11 4.33 -0.61
C ARG A 94 16.09 4.45 0.55
N SER A 95 16.68 5.62 0.78
CA SER A 95 17.59 5.83 1.91
C SER A 95 16.91 5.60 3.26
N ALA A 96 15.65 6.06 3.40
CA ALA A 96 14.86 5.83 4.60
C ALA A 96 14.52 4.35 4.80
N PHE A 97 14.22 3.62 3.73
CA PHE A 97 14.03 2.17 3.77
C PHE A 97 15.32 1.44 4.20
N ASP A 98 16.46 1.82 3.65
CA ASP A 98 17.74 1.19 3.98
C ASP A 98 18.11 1.41 5.47
N GLU A 99 17.85 2.60 6.03
CA GLU A 99 17.96 2.87 7.47
C GLU A 99 17.03 1.97 8.29
N MET A 100 15.78 1.84 7.88
CA MET A 100 14.78 0.99 8.54
C MET A 100 15.16 -0.50 8.48
N ALA A 101 15.58 -0.98 7.31
CA ALA A 101 16.01 -2.36 7.14
C ALA A 101 17.27 -2.69 7.96
N ALA A 102 18.19 -1.74 8.10
CA ALA A 102 19.36 -1.89 8.96
C ALA A 102 18.96 -1.98 10.45
N ALA A 103 17.98 -1.20 10.90
CA ALA A 103 17.47 -1.28 12.27
C ALA A 103 16.73 -2.62 12.54
N ALA A 104 15.87 -3.05 11.61
CA ALA A 104 15.19 -4.34 11.70
C ALA A 104 16.17 -5.51 11.77
N LEU A 105 17.29 -5.44 11.03
CA LEU A 105 18.32 -6.46 11.05
C LEU A 105 19.01 -6.61 12.40
N LEU A 106 19.05 -5.58 13.25
CA LEU A 106 19.57 -5.68 14.62
C LEU A 106 18.68 -6.54 15.52
N GLU A 107 17.43 -6.74 15.11
CA GLU A 107 16.46 -7.60 15.77
C GLU A 107 16.22 -8.91 14.98
N ASP A 108 17.16 -9.27 14.08
CA ASP A 108 17.17 -10.47 13.24
C ASP A 108 16.07 -10.48 12.15
N TYR A 109 15.40 -9.37 11.86
CA TYR A 109 14.44 -9.25 10.76
C TYR A 109 15.13 -8.74 9.48
N ARG A 110 15.11 -9.55 8.43
CA ARG A 110 15.73 -9.22 7.15
C ARG A 110 14.68 -8.68 6.18
N LEU A 111 14.40 -7.38 6.26
CA LEU A 111 13.43 -6.74 5.38
C LEU A 111 13.96 -6.61 3.94
N ILE A 112 13.05 -6.71 2.99
CA ILE A 112 13.27 -6.46 1.57
C ILE A 112 12.11 -5.66 0.99
N ALA A 113 12.39 -4.66 0.18
CA ALA A 113 11.40 -4.00 -0.66
C ALA A 113 11.31 -4.78 -1.98
N PHE A 114 10.31 -5.65 -2.12
CA PHE A 114 10.17 -6.52 -3.27
C PHE A 114 9.45 -5.86 -4.45
N SER A 115 8.76 -4.74 -4.23
CA SER A 115 8.15 -3.91 -5.26
C SER A 115 8.21 -2.44 -4.82
N THR A 116 8.63 -1.55 -5.71
CA THR A 116 8.75 -0.11 -5.41
C THR A 116 8.16 0.73 -6.53
N TYR A 117 8.98 1.44 -7.34
CA TYR A 117 8.46 2.15 -8.48
C TYR A 117 7.85 1.22 -9.53
N ARG A 118 6.64 1.58 -10.00
CA ARG A 118 5.94 0.87 -11.07
C ARG A 118 5.44 1.87 -12.10
N SER A 119 5.88 1.75 -13.35
CA SER A 119 5.45 2.64 -14.42
C SER A 119 3.95 2.49 -14.74
N TYR A 120 3.39 3.52 -15.37
CA TYR A 120 2.03 3.46 -15.90
C TYR A 120 1.80 2.24 -16.79
N ASP A 121 2.71 1.99 -17.74
CA ASP A 121 2.57 0.86 -18.67
C ASP A 121 2.61 -0.49 -17.97
N ARG A 122 3.48 -0.64 -16.95
CA ARG A 122 3.51 -1.86 -16.15
C ARG A 122 2.21 -2.06 -15.36
N GLN A 123 1.63 -0.97 -14.85
CA GLN A 123 0.32 -1.04 -14.19
C GLN A 123 -0.80 -1.43 -15.16
N VAL A 124 -0.74 -0.99 -16.42
CA VAL A 124 -1.69 -1.44 -17.48
C VAL A 124 -1.64 -2.95 -17.65
N GLU A 125 -0.45 -3.52 -17.76
CA GLU A 125 -0.26 -4.96 -17.93
C GLU A 125 -0.83 -5.75 -16.74
N LEU A 126 -0.46 -5.35 -15.52
CA LEU A 126 -0.89 -6.00 -14.28
C LEU A 126 -2.40 -5.93 -14.10
N TYR A 127 -2.97 -4.72 -14.18
CA TYR A 127 -4.40 -4.51 -14.00
C TYR A 127 -5.24 -5.29 -15.01
N ASN A 128 -4.84 -5.28 -16.29
CA ASN A 128 -5.53 -6.07 -17.32
C ASN A 128 -5.46 -7.57 -17.04
N GLY A 129 -4.36 -8.07 -16.50
CA GLY A 129 -4.23 -9.46 -16.06
C GLY A 129 -5.20 -9.80 -14.93
N TYR A 130 -5.34 -8.93 -13.93
CA TYR A 130 -6.29 -9.10 -12.82
C TYR A 130 -7.73 -9.03 -13.30
N VAL A 131 -8.08 -8.05 -14.16
CA VAL A 131 -9.42 -7.95 -14.73
C VAL A 131 -9.78 -9.20 -15.55
N ALA A 132 -8.85 -9.76 -16.30
CA ALA A 132 -9.08 -10.98 -17.06
C ALA A 132 -9.31 -12.22 -16.18
N ARG A 133 -8.71 -12.24 -14.97
CA ARG A 133 -8.84 -13.34 -14.01
C ARG A 133 -10.10 -13.21 -13.15
N ASP A 134 -10.33 -12.04 -12.56
CA ASP A 134 -11.29 -11.84 -11.47
C ASP A 134 -12.45 -10.91 -11.83
N GLY A 135 -12.37 -10.22 -12.97
CA GLY A 135 -13.33 -9.17 -13.35
C GLY A 135 -12.96 -7.80 -12.77
N VAL A 136 -13.60 -6.74 -13.32
CA VAL A 136 -13.29 -5.34 -12.96
C VAL A 136 -13.59 -5.05 -11.50
N GLU A 137 -14.73 -5.49 -11.00
CA GLU A 137 -15.21 -5.17 -9.65
C GLU A 137 -14.25 -5.71 -8.58
N GLU A 138 -13.85 -6.97 -8.68
CA GLU A 138 -12.87 -7.55 -7.76
C GLU A 138 -11.47 -6.96 -7.95
N ALA A 139 -11.01 -6.80 -9.20
CA ALA A 139 -9.71 -6.21 -9.48
C ALA A 139 -9.56 -4.80 -8.86
N ASP A 140 -10.60 -3.99 -8.89
CA ASP A 140 -10.62 -2.63 -8.33
C ASP A 140 -10.46 -2.60 -6.80
N ARG A 141 -10.69 -3.69 -6.08
CA ARG A 141 -10.57 -3.74 -4.62
C ARG A 141 -9.13 -3.87 -4.16
N TYR A 142 -8.29 -4.58 -4.91
CA TYR A 142 -6.91 -4.89 -4.52
C TYR A 142 -5.85 -4.36 -5.49
N SER A 143 -6.24 -3.85 -6.66
CA SER A 143 -5.30 -3.30 -7.65
C SER A 143 -5.79 -1.97 -8.17
N ALA A 144 -4.89 -1.00 -8.20
CA ALA A 144 -5.20 0.30 -8.78
C ALA A 144 -5.33 0.22 -10.30
N ARG A 145 -6.29 0.96 -10.86
CA ARG A 145 -6.33 1.21 -12.31
C ARG A 145 -5.06 1.97 -12.75
N PRO A 146 -4.65 1.84 -14.02
CA PRO A 146 -3.52 2.62 -14.56
C PRO A 146 -3.69 4.12 -14.32
N GLY A 147 -2.66 4.77 -13.79
CA GLY A 147 -2.69 6.17 -13.39
C GLY A 147 -3.15 6.40 -11.93
N TYR A 148 -3.69 5.39 -11.25
CA TYR A 148 -4.18 5.51 -9.87
C TYR A 148 -3.29 4.78 -8.84
N SER A 149 -2.23 4.10 -9.30
CA SER A 149 -1.32 3.36 -8.44
C SER A 149 -0.34 4.28 -7.74
N GLU A 150 -0.24 4.13 -6.40
CA GLU A 150 0.74 4.87 -5.61
C GLU A 150 2.19 4.50 -5.94
N HIS A 151 2.44 3.29 -6.45
CA HIS A 151 3.76 2.88 -6.94
C HIS A 151 4.29 3.76 -8.08
N GLN A 152 3.42 4.38 -8.88
CA GLN A 152 3.84 5.31 -9.93
C GLN A 152 4.48 6.58 -9.36
N THR A 153 4.24 6.91 -8.09
CA THR A 153 4.88 8.04 -7.41
C THR A 153 6.36 7.81 -7.09
N GLY A 154 6.80 6.55 -7.04
CA GLY A 154 8.13 6.15 -6.55
C GLY A 154 8.29 6.26 -5.03
N LEU A 155 7.20 6.51 -4.29
CA LEU A 155 7.16 6.68 -2.84
C LEU A 155 6.52 5.49 -2.12
N ALA A 156 5.91 4.55 -2.86
CA ALA A 156 5.30 3.35 -2.30
C ALA A 156 6.28 2.16 -2.39
N PHE A 157 6.36 1.42 -1.30
CA PHE A 157 7.26 0.27 -1.12
C PHE A 157 6.44 -0.90 -0.59
N ASP A 158 6.41 -1.99 -1.36
CA ASP A 158 5.92 -3.28 -0.88
C ASP A 158 7.07 -3.98 -0.17
N ILE A 159 6.89 -4.23 1.13
CA ILE A 159 7.93 -4.70 2.01
C ILE A 159 7.57 -6.09 2.53
N GLY A 160 8.55 -6.99 2.50
CA GLY A 160 8.46 -8.34 3.03
C GLY A 160 9.72 -8.73 3.80
N GLU A 161 9.81 -9.99 4.17
CA GLU A 161 10.98 -10.58 4.81
C GLU A 161 11.67 -11.54 3.84
N VAL A 162 13.01 -11.51 3.80
CA VAL A 162 13.84 -12.39 2.97
C VAL A 162 13.62 -13.86 3.37
N ASN A 163 13.46 -14.74 2.40
CA ASN A 163 13.14 -16.16 2.55
C ASN A 163 11.77 -16.45 3.22
N LYS A 164 10.84 -15.50 3.11
CA LYS A 164 9.46 -15.61 3.57
C LYS A 164 8.47 -15.16 2.48
N GLU A 165 8.78 -15.48 1.21
CA GLU A 165 8.05 -15.06 0.00
C GLU A 165 6.57 -15.47 0.05
N GLN A 166 6.22 -16.54 0.78
CA GLN A 166 4.83 -16.97 0.99
C GLN A 166 3.96 -15.93 1.73
N HIS A 167 4.57 -14.93 2.35
CA HIS A 167 3.89 -13.82 3.02
C HIS A 167 3.96 -12.50 2.24
N TRP A 168 4.63 -12.48 1.08
CA TRP A 168 4.70 -11.28 0.25
C TRP A 168 3.35 -10.99 -0.40
N ALA A 169 3.00 -9.71 -0.48
CA ALA A 169 1.68 -9.26 -0.98
C ALA A 169 0.50 -10.05 -0.39
N SER A 170 0.61 -10.43 0.88
CA SER A 170 -0.40 -11.18 1.62
C SER A 170 -0.64 -10.57 3.00
N THR A 171 -1.89 -10.56 3.45
CA THR A 171 -2.26 -10.11 4.81
C THR A 171 -1.59 -10.94 5.89
N SER A 172 -1.20 -12.19 5.58
CA SER A 172 -0.45 -13.05 6.49
C SER A 172 0.92 -12.50 6.89
N PHE A 173 1.44 -11.48 6.19
CA PHE A 173 2.67 -10.80 6.61
C PHE A 173 2.49 -10.10 7.96
N ALA A 174 1.31 -9.58 8.28
CA ALA A 174 0.99 -9.01 9.59
C ALA A 174 1.15 -9.99 10.75
N GLU A 175 1.00 -11.29 10.50
CA GLU A 175 1.14 -12.32 11.52
C GLU A 175 2.62 -12.66 11.82
N THR A 176 3.54 -12.26 10.95
CA THR A 176 4.99 -12.48 11.15
C THR A 176 5.56 -11.48 12.14
N GLU A 177 6.63 -11.86 12.84
CA GLU A 177 7.31 -10.94 13.76
C GLU A 177 7.92 -9.74 13.02
N ALA A 178 8.43 -9.94 11.80
CA ALA A 178 8.93 -8.86 10.95
C ALA A 178 7.81 -7.89 10.53
N GLY A 179 6.62 -8.40 10.18
CA GLY A 179 5.46 -7.58 9.84
C GLY A 179 4.95 -6.76 11.03
N LYS A 180 4.90 -7.34 12.22
CA LYS A 180 4.55 -6.64 13.47
C LYS A 180 5.56 -5.55 13.78
N TRP A 181 6.86 -5.87 13.72
CA TRP A 181 7.92 -4.90 13.91
C TRP A 181 7.79 -3.73 12.93
N LEU A 182 7.55 -4.03 11.66
CA LEU A 182 7.41 -3.02 10.62
C LEU A 182 6.20 -2.10 10.88
N ALA A 183 5.05 -2.68 11.24
CA ALA A 183 3.85 -1.91 11.58
C ALA A 183 4.08 -0.94 12.76
N GLU A 184 4.88 -1.35 13.75
CA GLU A 184 5.18 -0.55 14.94
C GLU A 184 6.28 0.50 14.69
N ASN A 185 7.22 0.27 13.76
CA ASN A 185 8.44 1.07 13.65
C ASN A 185 8.56 1.89 12.36
N ALA A 186 7.81 1.58 11.30
CA ALA A 186 7.97 2.22 9.98
C ALA A 186 7.84 3.75 10.03
N HIS A 187 6.97 4.27 10.91
CA HIS A 187 6.75 5.71 11.08
C HIS A 187 8.01 6.46 11.57
N LEU A 188 8.92 5.80 12.30
CA LEU A 188 10.19 6.39 12.75
C LEU A 188 11.14 6.68 11.59
N TYR A 189 10.92 6.02 10.46
CA TYR A 189 11.69 6.15 9.22
C TYR A 189 10.94 6.92 8.13
N GLY A 190 9.75 7.46 8.43
CA GLY A 190 8.98 8.26 7.51
C GLY A 190 8.01 7.48 6.63
N PHE A 191 7.76 6.21 6.94
CA PHE A 191 6.78 5.38 6.25
C PHE A 191 5.49 5.22 7.05
N ILE A 192 4.37 5.19 6.36
CA ILE A 192 3.06 4.82 6.91
C ILE A 192 2.57 3.53 6.27
N MET A 193 1.85 2.71 7.04
CA MET A 193 1.01 1.65 6.48
C MET A 193 -0.11 2.33 5.69
N ARG A 194 -0.08 2.20 4.37
CA ARG A 194 -0.92 3.02 3.49
C ARG A 194 -2.39 2.63 3.53
N TYR A 195 -2.64 1.34 3.63
CA TYR A 195 -3.98 0.75 3.61
C TYR A 195 -4.20 -0.08 4.88
N PRO A 196 -4.43 0.57 6.03
CA PRO A 196 -4.58 -0.11 7.31
C PRO A 196 -5.92 -0.85 7.42
N GLU A 197 -5.97 -1.86 8.27
CA GLU A 197 -7.15 -2.67 8.51
C GLU A 197 -8.34 -1.81 8.99
N GLY A 198 -9.53 -2.08 8.46
CA GLY A 198 -10.75 -1.36 8.80
C GLY A 198 -10.88 0.03 8.15
N LYS A 199 -9.95 0.45 7.28
CA LYS A 199 -9.96 1.76 6.61
C LYS A 199 -10.25 1.70 5.10
N GLU A 200 -10.74 0.58 4.57
CA GLU A 200 -11.09 0.45 3.14
C GLU A 200 -12.09 1.53 2.70
N PHE A 201 -13.03 1.90 3.57
CA PHE A 201 -14.02 2.95 3.30
C PHE A 201 -13.44 4.37 3.23
N VAL A 202 -12.19 4.59 3.64
CA VAL A 202 -11.47 5.86 3.50
C VAL A 202 -10.50 5.81 2.34
N THR A 203 -9.69 4.75 2.27
CA THR A 203 -8.60 4.65 1.30
C THR A 203 -9.04 4.14 -0.06
N GLY A 204 -10.19 3.43 -0.10
CA GLY A 204 -10.72 2.78 -1.30
C GLY A 204 -10.07 1.43 -1.64
N TYR A 205 -9.11 0.96 -0.85
CA TYR A 205 -8.41 -0.32 -1.03
C TYR A 205 -8.50 -1.17 0.21
N MET A 206 -8.54 -2.49 0.02
CA MET A 206 -8.52 -3.45 1.11
C MET A 206 -7.23 -3.34 1.92
N TYR A 207 -7.20 -3.97 3.10
CA TYR A 207 -6.03 -4.02 3.95
C TYR A 207 -4.82 -4.64 3.25
N GLU A 208 -3.69 -3.94 3.29
CA GLU A 208 -2.40 -4.38 2.75
C GLU A 208 -1.29 -4.21 3.78
N SER A 209 -0.97 -5.27 4.51
CA SER A 209 0.04 -5.24 5.58
C SER A 209 1.48 -5.02 5.08
N TRP A 210 1.71 -5.15 3.78
CA TRP A 210 3.01 -5.03 3.11
C TRP A 210 3.24 -3.68 2.45
N HIS A 211 2.17 -2.90 2.16
CA HIS A 211 2.26 -1.67 1.37
C HIS A 211 2.48 -0.45 2.25
N PHE A 212 3.67 0.14 2.13
CA PHE A 212 4.09 1.31 2.90
C PHE A 212 4.35 2.51 1.99
N ARG A 213 3.87 3.67 2.42
CA ARG A 213 4.06 4.94 1.73
C ARG A 213 5.03 5.82 2.51
N TYR A 214 6.07 6.35 1.82
CA TYR A 214 6.96 7.36 2.37
C TYR A 214 6.30 8.74 2.33
N VAL A 215 6.26 9.42 3.47
CA VAL A 215 5.70 10.78 3.66
C VAL A 215 6.62 11.68 4.47
N GLY A 216 7.79 11.19 4.89
CA GLY A 216 8.69 11.88 5.82
C GLY A 216 8.37 11.64 7.28
N LYS A 217 9.39 11.77 8.16
CA LYS A 217 9.32 11.31 9.56
C LYS A 217 8.26 12.05 10.40
N GLU A 218 8.10 13.36 10.20
CA GLU A 218 7.14 14.16 10.99
C GLU A 218 5.70 13.76 10.68
N ILE A 219 5.34 13.73 9.39
CA ILE A 219 4.00 13.38 8.93
C ILE A 219 3.68 11.92 9.27
N ALA A 220 4.63 11.00 9.05
CA ALA A 220 4.45 9.60 9.39
C ALA A 220 4.15 9.39 10.88
N LYS A 221 4.84 10.12 11.76
CA LYS A 221 4.62 10.08 13.20
C LYS A 221 3.23 10.61 13.57
N ASP A 222 2.78 11.71 12.96
CA ASP A 222 1.47 12.28 13.23
C ASP A 222 0.35 11.33 12.82
N ILE A 223 0.44 10.76 11.61
CA ILE A 223 -0.53 9.77 11.10
C ILE A 223 -0.55 8.52 12.00
N TYR A 224 0.62 7.99 12.37
CA TYR A 224 0.73 6.83 13.26
C TYR A 224 0.11 7.10 14.63
N SER A 225 0.42 8.26 15.23
CA SER A 225 -0.09 8.63 16.56
C SER A 225 -1.59 8.84 16.56
N GLY A 226 -2.17 9.31 15.46
CA GLY A 226 -3.60 9.49 15.27
C GLY A 226 -4.34 8.22 14.84
N ASN A 227 -3.63 7.10 14.60
CA ASN A 227 -4.19 5.88 14.00
C ASN A 227 -5.00 6.16 12.73
N GLY A 228 -4.52 7.11 11.93
CA GLY A 228 -5.20 7.64 10.76
C GLY A 228 -4.65 7.11 9.44
N THR A 229 -5.26 7.58 8.36
CA THR A 229 -4.81 7.37 6.98
C THR A 229 -4.22 8.67 6.42
N LEU A 230 -3.60 8.59 5.23
CA LEU A 230 -3.12 9.78 4.52
C LEU A 230 -4.29 10.71 4.15
N GLU A 231 -5.44 10.14 3.74
CA GLU A 231 -6.65 10.88 3.42
C GLU A 231 -7.18 11.65 4.64
N GLU A 232 -7.31 10.98 5.79
CA GLU A 232 -7.77 11.62 7.03
C GLU A 232 -6.82 12.75 7.48
N TYR A 233 -5.51 12.55 7.37
CA TYR A 233 -4.50 13.56 7.68
C TYR A 233 -4.63 14.81 6.80
N LEU A 234 -4.95 14.62 5.51
CA LEU A 234 -5.08 15.70 4.53
C LEU A 234 -6.50 16.29 4.43
N GLY A 235 -7.48 15.71 5.13
CA GLY A 235 -8.88 16.15 5.08
C GLY A 235 -9.55 15.88 3.71
N LEU A 236 -9.20 14.77 3.06
CA LEU A 236 -9.69 14.36 1.74
C LEU A 236 -10.95 13.47 1.82
#